data_1801e93e90b4c5cd5f49fc0bf03d3d55
#
_entry.id   1801e93e90b4c5cd5f49fc0bf03d3d55
#
_cell.length_a   1.000
_cell.length_b   1.000
_cell.length_c   1.000
_cell.angle_alpha   90.00
_cell.angle_beta   90.00
_cell.angle_gamma   90.00
#
_symmetry.space_group_name_H-M   'P 1'
#
loop_
_entity.id
_entity.type
_entity.pdbx_description
1 polymer ?
#
loop_
_entity_poly.entity_id
_entity_poly.type
_entity_poly.pdbx_seq_one_letter_code
_entity_poly.pdbx_strand_id
1 'polypeptide(L)'
;MLAKIGAYLHTLPSPKPPGSSFTRSFPTSITRESIGSILNLHFYVPRDFDEQRQRGKRYPVVVNLHGGGFTLGTPTDDARWARMVLQELDAIFVSVEYSLAPEHPYPAAVEDGVEALLHLAVEADELGIDPTKMGLSGFSAGGNLAFTIPMKLYTYLEASDKKAVNQRSTISRIGSTAIPRVVSIVSWYPILDYTISRDLRRTNSRRPEKTLPSFLTNLFDQSYLPSRDEIHSPFVSPANAPDHLLVNALPHDIAMYVCEWDMLYEEGTRFANRLEGLGKRVDCTSIEGKPHAFDKSPNPFSVDPQVDMLYRAACVILRRGFHGEGPSESLI
;
A
#
# COMPACT_ATOMS: atom_id res chain seq x y z
N MET A 1 -16.02 12.83 -12.66
CA MET A 1 -15.57 13.20 -14.02
C MET A 1 -14.09 13.61 -14.06
N LEU A 2 -13.65 14.58 -13.25
CA LEU A 2 -12.23 15.03 -13.23
C LEU A 2 -11.23 13.91 -12.88
N ALA A 3 -11.54 13.04 -11.90
CA ALA A 3 -10.69 11.91 -11.54
C ALA A 3 -10.53 10.91 -12.70
N LYS A 4 -11.60 10.63 -13.46
CA LYS A 4 -11.52 9.77 -14.65
C LYS A 4 -10.71 10.40 -15.78
N ILE A 5 -10.75 11.72 -15.93
CA ILE A 5 -9.92 12.45 -16.89
C ILE A 5 -8.44 12.38 -16.45
N GLY A 6 -8.16 12.58 -15.17
CA GLY A 6 -6.82 12.42 -14.61
C GLY A 6 -6.24 11.02 -14.85
N ALA A 7 -7.00 9.98 -14.50
CA ALA A 7 -6.62 8.59 -14.74
C ALA A 7 -6.37 8.30 -16.23
N TYR A 8 -7.23 8.81 -17.11
CA TYR A 8 -7.03 8.69 -18.56
C TYR A 8 -5.73 9.36 -19.03
N LEU A 9 -5.45 10.57 -18.56
CA LEU A 9 -4.21 11.28 -18.92
C LEU A 9 -2.94 10.53 -18.47
N HIS A 10 -3.00 9.76 -17.37
CA HIS A 10 -1.90 8.90 -16.93
C HIS A 10 -1.60 7.74 -17.88
N THR A 11 -2.57 7.33 -18.69
CA THR A 11 -2.39 6.23 -19.64
C THR A 11 -1.79 6.65 -20.99
N LEU A 12 -1.67 7.95 -21.25
CA LEU A 12 -1.24 8.49 -22.53
C LEU A 12 0.29 8.47 -22.80
N PRO A 13 1.19 8.59 -21.78
CA PRO A 13 2.64 8.62 -22.03
C PRO A 13 3.17 7.33 -22.61
N SER A 14 4.17 7.45 -23.49
CA SER A 14 4.90 6.33 -24.07
C SER A 14 6.13 5.96 -23.21
N PRO A 15 6.38 4.66 -22.93
CA PRO A 15 5.51 3.54 -23.27
C PRO A 15 4.21 3.53 -22.45
N LYS A 16 3.11 3.14 -23.09
CA LYS A 16 1.81 3.03 -22.42
C LYS A 16 1.92 2.07 -21.22
N PRO A 17 1.39 2.43 -20.03
CA PRO A 17 1.33 1.51 -18.90
C PRO A 17 0.56 0.23 -19.26
N PRO A 18 0.95 -0.94 -18.73
CA PRO A 18 0.22 -2.18 -18.97
C PRO A 18 -1.18 -2.10 -18.35
N GLY A 19 -2.16 -2.77 -18.98
CA GLY A 19 -3.37 -3.16 -18.28
C GLY A 19 -3.11 -4.34 -17.35
N SER A 20 -4.04 -4.60 -16.43
CA SER A 20 -3.99 -5.83 -15.62
C SER A 20 -4.11 -7.07 -16.51
N SER A 21 -3.38 -8.14 -16.17
CA SER A 21 -3.41 -9.40 -16.91
C SER A 21 -4.73 -10.11 -16.74
N PHE A 22 -5.25 -10.12 -15.51
CA PHE A 22 -6.58 -10.64 -15.17
C PHE A 22 -7.06 -10.04 -13.84
N THR A 23 -8.34 -10.24 -13.52
CA THR A 23 -8.95 -9.83 -12.25
C THR A 23 -9.53 -11.04 -11.55
N ARG A 24 -9.39 -11.10 -10.22
CA ARG A 24 -10.09 -12.03 -9.34
C ARG A 24 -11.05 -11.27 -8.45
N SER A 25 -12.25 -11.79 -8.31
CA SER A 25 -13.31 -11.23 -7.46
C SER A 25 -13.69 -12.25 -6.41
N PHE A 26 -13.84 -11.82 -5.17
CA PHE A 26 -14.26 -12.68 -4.09
C PHE A 26 -15.15 -11.94 -3.09
N PRO A 27 -16.09 -12.64 -2.43
CA PRO A 27 -16.89 -12.04 -1.37
C PRO A 27 -16.03 -11.85 -0.12
N THR A 28 -16.12 -10.67 0.48
CA THR A 28 -15.48 -10.38 1.77
C THR A 28 -16.21 -11.14 2.88
N SER A 29 -15.46 -11.71 3.81
CA SER A 29 -16.00 -12.63 4.82
C SER A 29 -15.53 -12.41 6.25
N ILE A 30 -14.51 -11.57 6.44
CA ILE A 30 -13.77 -11.48 7.70
C ILE A 30 -14.24 -10.31 8.53
N THR A 31 -14.59 -9.21 7.89
CA THR A 31 -14.94 -7.99 8.57
C THR A 31 -16.45 -7.76 8.59
N ARG A 32 -16.92 -7.14 9.63
CA ARG A 32 -18.34 -7.00 9.93
C ARG A 32 -19.07 -6.06 8.96
N GLU A 33 -18.33 -5.09 8.39
CA GLU A 33 -18.92 -4.04 7.56
C GLU A 33 -18.84 -4.37 6.07
N SER A 34 -17.90 -5.24 5.68
CA SER A 34 -17.72 -5.68 4.31
C SER A 34 -18.32 -7.07 4.00
N ILE A 35 -18.97 -7.74 4.97
CA ILE A 35 -19.56 -9.08 4.74
C ILE A 35 -20.54 -9.02 3.58
N GLY A 36 -20.22 -9.81 2.52
CA GLY A 36 -21.03 -9.92 1.31
C GLY A 36 -20.73 -8.86 0.24
N SER A 37 -19.81 -7.94 0.49
CA SER A 37 -19.24 -7.08 -0.55
C SER A 37 -18.35 -7.89 -1.48
N ILE A 38 -18.16 -7.42 -2.70
CA ILE A 38 -17.23 -8.04 -3.66
C ILE A 38 -15.95 -7.20 -3.69
N LEU A 39 -14.83 -7.85 -3.40
CA LEU A 39 -13.50 -7.26 -3.52
C LEU A 39 -12.82 -7.77 -4.80
N ASN A 40 -12.30 -6.84 -5.60
CA ASN A 40 -11.59 -7.15 -6.83
C ASN A 40 -10.08 -6.97 -6.64
N LEU A 41 -9.31 -7.95 -7.10
CA LEU A 41 -7.86 -7.90 -7.18
C LEU A 41 -7.42 -7.91 -8.64
N HIS A 42 -6.65 -6.91 -9.04
CA HIS A 42 -6.13 -6.73 -10.39
C HIS A 42 -4.69 -7.22 -10.46
N PHE A 43 -4.47 -8.32 -11.18
CA PHE A 43 -3.18 -8.98 -11.28
C PHE A 43 -2.39 -8.49 -12.49
N TYR A 44 -1.12 -8.20 -12.27
CA TYR A 44 -0.10 -7.98 -13.28
C TYR A 44 0.96 -9.06 -13.09
N VAL A 45 1.17 -9.89 -14.10
CA VAL A 45 2.03 -11.07 -14.01
C VAL A 45 3.09 -11.07 -15.10
N PRO A 46 4.24 -11.76 -14.89
CA PRO A 46 5.23 -12.00 -15.92
C PRO A 46 4.64 -12.66 -17.16
N ARG A 47 5.28 -12.50 -18.32
CA ARG A 47 4.75 -13.03 -19.59
C ARG A 47 4.65 -14.55 -19.64
N ASP A 48 5.55 -15.24 -18.95
CA ASP A 48 5.63 -16.69 -18.85
C ASP A 48 4.94 -17.26 -17.61
N PHE A 49 4.12 -16.45 -16.94
CA PHE A 49 3.48 -16.76 -15.65
C PHE A 49 2.77 -18.11 -15.65
N ASP A 50 1.89 -18.38 -16.64
CA ASP A 50 1.09 -19.62 -16.67
C ASP A 50 1.96 -20.85 -16.82
N GLU A 51 2.98 -20.78 -17.68
CA GLU A 51 3.93 -21.87 -17.88
C GLU A 51 4.74 -22.17 -16.61
N GLN A 52 5.29 -21.14 -15.98
CA GLN A 52 6.09 -21.28 -14.77
C GLN A 52 5.25 -21.75 -13.57
N ARG A 53 4.03 -21.24 -13.45
CA ARG A 53 3.09 -21.69 -12.41
C ARG A 53 2.75 -23.18 -12.56
N GLN A 54 2.50 -23.64 -13.78
CA GLN A 54 2.26 -25.08 -14.07
C GLN A 54 3.47 -25.95 -13.72
N ARG A 55 4.68 -25.40 -13.81
CA ARG A 55 5.92 -26.08 -13.38
C ARG A 55 6.16 -26.01 -11.87
N GLY A 56 5.22 -25.47 -11.12
CA GLY A 56 5.26 -25.40 -9.66
C GLY A 56 5.98 -24.17 -9.10
N LYS A 57 6.35 -23.18 -9.94
CA LYS A 57 6.94 -21.92 -9.43
C LYS A 57 5.93 -21.16 -8.58
N ARG A 58 6.41 -20.62 -7.46
CA ARG A 58 5.69 -19.69 -6.59
C ARG A 58 6.41 -18.36 -6.58
N TYR A 59 5.66 -17.29 -6.83
CA TYR A 59 6.19 -15.94 -6.93
C TYR A 59 5.98 -15.18 -5.62
N PRO A 60 6.95 -14.34 -5.19
CA PRO A 60 6.63 -13.28 -4.25
C PRO A 60 5.59 -12.34 -4.87
N VAL A 61 4.82 -11.65 -4.01
CA VAL A 61 3.75 -10.76 -4.48
C VAL A 61 3.90 -9.36 -3.88
N VAL A 62 3.75 -8.33 -4.71
CA VAL A 62 3.61 -6.94 -4.29
C VAL A 62 2.13 -6.59 -4.31
N VAL A 63 1.54 -6.35 -3.14
CA VAL A 63 0.15 -5.91 -2.99
C VAL A 63 0.13 -4.39 -2.88
N ASN A 64 -0.55 -3.74 -3.80
CA ASN A 64 -0.56 -2.29 -3.95
C ASN A 64 -1.92 -1.68 -3.66
N LEU A 65 -1.89 -0.55 -2.98
CA LEU A 65 -3.04 0.27 -2.61
C LEU A 65 -2.90 1.64 -3.31
N HIS A 66 -3.85 1.99 -4.17
CA HIS A 66 -3.79 3.24 -4.91
C HIS A 66 -4.02 4.47 -4.02
N GLY A 67 -3.61 5.65 -4.50
CA GLY A 67 -3.86 6.93 -3.86
C GLY A 67 -5.27 7.46 -4.12
N GLY A 68 -5.55 8.66 -3.61
CA GLY A 68 -6.82 9.34 -3.86
C GLY A 68 -7.62 9.70 -2.60
N GLY A 69 -6.97 9.82 -1.44
CA GLY A 69 -7.61 10.26 -0.20
C GLY A 69 -8.71 9.32 0.28
N PHE A 70 -8.62 8.03 0.01
CA PHE A 70 -9.64 7.00 0.28
C PHE A 70 -11.00 7.25 -0.41
N THR A 71 -11.08 8.25 -1.30
CA THR A 71 -12.33 8.74 -1.90
C THR A 71 -12.30 8.65 -3.42
N LEU A 72 -11.13 8.74 -4.00
CA LEU A 72 -10.89 8.72 -5.45
C LEU A 72 -9.85 7.64 -5.79
N GLY A 73 -9.69 7.41 -7.09
CA GLY A 73 -8.69 6.50 -7.61
C GLY A 73 -9.26 5.20 -8.15
N THR A 74 -8.39 4.44 -8.78
CA THR A 74 -8.72 3.15 -9.39
C THR A 74 -7.53 2.20 -9.26
N PRO A 75 -7.72 0.89 -9.30
CA PRO A 75 -6.64 -0.08 -9.19
C PRO A 75 -5.62 -0.02 -10.35
N THR A 76 -5.91 0.74 -11.40
CA THR A 76 -5.01 0.90 -12.57
C THR A 76 -4.17 2.17 -12.52
N ASP A 77 -4.37 3.04 -11.55
CA ASP A 77 -3.66 4.34 -11.46
C ASP A 77 -2.14 4.15 -11.27
N ASP A 78 -1.73 3.02 -10.70
CA ASP A 78 -0.33 2.69 -10.41
C ASP A 78 0.28 1.70 -11.43
N ALA A 79 -0.30 1.57 -12.61
CA ALA A 79 0.15 0.61 -13.63
C ALA A 79 1.61 0.83 -14.09
N ARG A 80 2.16 2.05 -13.96
CA ARG A 80 3.59 2.31 -14.20
C ARG A 80 4.47 1.70 -13.12
N TRP A 81 4.04 1.77 -11.88
CA TRP A 81 4.69 1.10 -10.77
C TRP A 81 4.62 -0.42 -10.95
N ALA A 82 3.44 -0.96 -11.30
CA ALA A 82 3.29 -2.37 -11.64
C ALA A 82 4.28 -2.82 -12.73
N ARG A 83 4.40 -2.02 -13.82
CA ARG A 83 5.38 -2.30 -14.88
C ARG A 83 6.81 -2.35 -14.35
N MET A 84 7.21 -1.41 -13.50
CA MET A 84 8.55 -1.40 -12.93
C MET A 84 8.80 -2.63 -12.07
N VAL A 85 7.85 -3.00 -11.22
CA VAL A 85 7.93 -4.22 -10.40
C VAL A 85 8.13 -5.46 -11.28
N LEU A 86 7.34 -5.62 -12.36
CA LEU A 86 7.48 -6.75 -13.29
C LEU A 86 8.81 -6.75 -14.06
N GLN A 87 9.41 -5.59 -14.29
CA GLN A 87 10.70 -5.46 -14.99
C GLN A 87 11.90 -5.75 -14.09
N GLU A 88 11.83 -5.31 -12.85
CA GLU A 88 12.95 -5.36 -11.90
C GLU A 88 12.91 -6.57 -10.97
N LEU A 89 11.72 -7.17 -10.78
CA LEU A 89 11.51 -8.27 -9.85
C LEU A 89 10.86 -9.46 -10.55
N ASP A 90 11.28 -10.65 -10.14
CA ASP A 90 10.59 -11.90 -10.48
C ASP A 90 9.41 -12.09 -9.52
N ALA A 91 8.40 -11.23 -9.61
CA ALA A 91 7.29 -11.12 -8.69
C ALA A 91 5.97 -10.86 -9.44
N ILE A 92 4.85 -11.14 -8.79
CA ILE A 92 3.51 -10.74 -9.20
C ILE A 92 3.19 -9.40 -8.55
N PHE A 93 2.48 -8.52 -9.27
CA PHE A 93 1.92 -7.30 -8.71
C PHE A 93 0.39 -7.39 -8.67
N VAL A 94 -0.19 -7.10 -7.53
CA VAL A 94 -1.64 -7.14 -7.29
C VAL A 94 -2.11 -5.79 -6.81
N SER A 95 -2.97 -5.12 -7.58
CA SER A 95 -3.61 -3.87 -7.15
C SER A 95 -4.99 -4.16 -6.57
N VAL A 96 -5.23 -3.67 -5.36
CA VAL A 96 -6.48 -3.87 -4.64
C VAL A 96 -7.47 -2.78 -5.01
N GLU A 97 -8.66 -3.16 -5.48
CA GLU A 97 -9.79 -2.25 -5.68
C GLU A 97 -10.58 -2.12 -4.38
N TYR A 98 -9.98 -1.44 -3.41
CA TYR A 98 -10.57 -1.28 -2.09
C TYR A 98 -11.76 -0.31 -2.10
N SER A 99 -12.67 -0.49 -1.15
CA SER A 99 -13.90 0.30 -0.99
C SER A 99 -13.59 1.76 -0.70
N LEU A 100 -14.26 2.67 -1.42
CA LEU A 100 -14.03 4.11 -1.36
C LEU A 100 -15.11 4.83 -0.52
N ALA A 101 -14.67 5.82 0.23
CA ALA A 101 -15.53 6.79 0.89
C ALA A 101 -16.11 7.80 -0.13
N PRO A 102 -17.30 8.41 0.11
CA PRO A 102 -18.08 8.33 1.34
C PRO A 102 -19.00 7.12 1.46
N GLU A 103 -19.17 6.30 0.41
CA GLU A 103 -20.06 5.13 0.41
C GLU A 103 -19.57 4.10 1.43
N HIS A 104 -18.24 3.98 1.56
CA HIS A 104 -17.58 3.06 2.49
C HIS A 104 -16.48 3.80 3.27
N PRO A 105 -16.86 4.56 4.33
CA PRO A 105 -15.88 5.28 5.15
C PRO A 105 -14.98 4.32 5.95
N TYR A 106 -14.04 4.87 6.72
CA TYR A 106 -13.26 4.07 7.67
C TYR A 106 -14.20 3.20 8.54
N PRO A 107 -13.89 1.89 8.73
CA PRO A 107 -12.61 1.21 8.47
C PRO A 107 -12.55 0.41 7.15
N ALA A 108 -13.52 0.54 6.23
CA ALA A 108 -13.71 -0.35 5.09
C ALA A 108 -12.41 -0.62 4.28
N ALA A 109 -11.69 0.42 3.87
CA ALA A 109 -10.47 0.27 3.06
C ALA A 109 -9.36 -0.52 3.77
N VAL A 110 -9.23 -0.37 5.09
CA VAL A 110 -8.24 -1.14 5.89
C VAL A 110 -8.64 -2.60 5.96
N GLU A 111 -9.92 -2.87 6.14
CA GLU A 111 -10.50 -4.21 6.23
C GLU A 111 -10.39 -4.94 4.89
N ASP A 112 -10.70 -4.28 3.77
CA ASP A 112 -10.51 -4.82 2.43
C ASP A 112 -9.05 -5.20 2.16
N GLY A 113 -8.11 -4.41 2.66
CA GLY A 113 -6.69 -4.76 2.55
C GLY A 113 -6.32 -6.02 3.33
N VAL A 114 -6.88 -6.22 4.52
CA VAL A 114 -6.69 -7.46 5.30
C VAL A 114 -7.32 -8.64 4.58
N GLU A 115 -8.55 -8.49 4.06
CA GLU A 115 -9.24 -9.50 3.24
C GLU A 115 -8.39 -9.91 2.03
N ALA A 116 -7.81 -8.92 1.32
CA ALA A 116 -6.95 -9.18 0.18
C ALA A 116 -5.75 -10.07 0.55
N LEU A 117 -5.03 -9.76 1.65
CA LEU A 117 -3.89 -10.56 2.08
C LEU A 117 -4.28 -11.98 2.46
N LEU A 118 -5.40 -12.15 3.17
CA LEU A 118 -5.89 -13.45 3.60
C LEU A 118 -6.38 -14.28 2.40
N HIS A 119 -7.08 -13.67 1.45
CA HIS A 119 -7.52 -14.34 0.22
C HIS A 119 -6.32 -14.81 -0.63
N LEU A 120 -5.33 -13.93 -0.82
CA LEU A 120 -4.09 -14.30 -1.52
C LEU A 120 -3.36 -15.46 -0.85
N ALA A 121 -3.39 -15.56 0.48
CA ALA A 121 -2.78 -16.67 1.20
C ALA A 121 -3.60 -17.97 1.08
N VAL A 122 -4.92 -17.89 1.12
CA VAL A 122 -5.81 -19.05 0.98
C VAL A 122 -5.71 -19.65 -0.43
N GLU A 123 -5.66 -18.83 -1.46
CA GLU A 123 -5.59 -19.24 -2.86
C GLU A 123 -4.14 -19.29 -3.41
N ALA A 124 -3.14 -19.27 -2.53
CA ALA A 124 -1.73 -19.16 -2.90
C ALA A 124 -1.29 -20.20 -3.95
N ASP A 125 -1.74 -21.44 -3.80
CA ASP A 125 -1.42 -22.54 -4.72
C ASP A 125 -2.05 -22.34 -6.10
N GLU A 126 -3.32 -21.95 -6.15
CA GLU A 126 -4.01 -21.66 -7.40
C GLU A 126 -3.41 -20.43 -8.09
N LEU A 127 -3.10 -19.40 -7.32
CA LEU A 127 -2.55 -18.13 -7.81
C LEU A 127 -1.04 -18.19 -8.12
N GLY A 128 -0.35 -19.26 -7.76
CA GLY A 128 1.09 -19.41 -7.99
C GLY A 128 1.92 -18.40 -7.21
N ILE A 129 1.51 -18.05 -6.00
CA ILE A 129 2.21 -17.08 -5.13
C ILE A 129 2.79 -17.75 -3.89
N ASP A 130 3.81 -17.12 -3.31
CA ASP A 130 4.38 -17.47 -2.01
C ASP A 130 3.79 -16.52 -0.95
N PRO A 131 2.83 -16.97 -0.12
CA PRO A 131 2.18 -16.13 0.87
C PRO A 131 3.11 -15.68 2.00
N THR A 132 4.28 -16.28 2.12
CA THR A 132 5.30 -15.89 3.10
C THR A 132 6.19 -14.74 2.60
N LYS A 133 6.01 -14.29 1.34
CA LYS A 133 6.79 -13.27 0.66
C LYS A 133 5.89 -12.19 0.04
N MET A 134 5.18 -11.46 0.89
CA MET A 134 4.33 -10.35 0.46
C MET A 134 5.01 -9.01 0.75
N GLY A 135 5.17 -8.16 -0.27
CA GLY A 135 5.48 -6.75 -0.12
C GLY A 135 4.20 -5.93 -0.17
N LEU A 136 4.07 -4.93 0.69
CA LEU A 136 2.99 -3.94 0.56
C LEU A 136 3.53 -2.67 -0.08
N SER A 137 2.77 -2.09 -1.00
CA SER A 137 3.07 -0.76 -1.50
C SER A 137 1.82 0.11 -1.59
N GLY A 138 2.01 1.43 -1.56
CA GLY A 138 0.88 2.33 -1.73
C GLY A 138 1.26 3.79 -1.80
N PHE A 139 0.35 4.58 -2.36
CA PHE A 139 0.54 5.98 -2.66
C PHE A 139 -0.44 6.85 -1.86
N SER A 140 0.03 7.89 -1.15
CA SER A 140 -0.82 8.81 -0.39
C SER A 140 -1.71 8.08 0.62
N ALA A 141 -3.02 8.02 0.41
CA ALA A 141 -3.96 7.21 1.18
C ALA A 141 -3.57 5.72 1.16
N GLY A 142 -3.18 5.18 0.00
CA GLY A 142 -2.64 3.82 -0.11
C GLY A 142 -1.33 3.64 0.66
N GLY A 143 -0.50 4.69 0.75
CA GLY A 143 0.69 4.71 1.59
C GLY A 143 0.39 4.60 3.09
N ASN A 144 -0.72 5.16 3.55
CA ASN A 144 -1.27 4.92 4.89
C ASN A 144 -1.70 3.45 5.04
N LEU A 145 -2.48 2.94 4.07
CA LEU A 145 -2.95 1.56 4.07
C LEU A 145 -1.80 0.55 4.12
N ALA A 146 -0.66 0.83 3.48
CA ALA A 146 0.51 -0.02 3.53
C ALA A 146 1.06 -0.23 4.97
N PHE A 147 0.82 0.70 5.88
CA PHE A 147 1.15 0.57 7.30
C PHE A 147 -0.02 0.03 8.14
N THR A 148 -1.25 0.48 7.86
CA THR A 148 -2.39 0.15 8.70
C THR A 148 -2.90 -1.28 8.48
N ILE A 149 -2.81 -1.81 7.26
CA ILE A 149 -3.20 -3.18 6.93
C ILE A 149 -2.40 -4.24 7.72
N PRO A 150 -1.04 -4.24 7.73
CA PRO A 150 -0.30 -5.24 8.50
C PRO A 150 -0.53 -5.12 10.00
N MET A 151 -0.74 -3.91 10.54
CA MET A 151 -1.11 -3.72 11.94
C MET A 151 -2.49 -4.31 12.25
N LYS A 152 -3.48 -4.09 11.37
CA LYS A 152 -4.82 -4.65 11.52
C LYS A 152 -4.81 -6.18 11.40
N LEU A 153 -4.06 -6.72 10.42
CA LEU A 153 -3.87 -8.16 10.26
C LEU A 153 -3.25 -8.79 11.52
N TYR A 154 -2.20 -8.18 12.06
CA TYR A 154 -1.56 -8.64 13.29
C TYR A 154 -2.56 -8.72 14.45
N THR A 155 -3.34 -7.66 14.68
CA THR A 155 -4.34 -7.66 15.77
C THR A 155 -5.47 -8.68 15.53
N TYR A 156 -5.84 -8.90 14.26
CA TYR A 156 -6.84 -9.90 13.89
C TYR A 156 -6.34 -11.32 14.19
N LEU A 157 -5.09 -11.64 13.81
CA LEU A 157 -4.48 -12.95 14.06
C LEU A 157 -4.30 -13.21 15.57
N GLU A 158 -3.79 -12.24 16.34
CA GLU A 158 -3.69 -12.36 17.80
C GLU A 158 -5.06 -12.61 18.48
N ALA A 159 -6.10 -11.91 18.05
CA ALA A 159 -7.44 -12.10 18.59
C ALA A 159 -8.01 -13.48 18.23
N SER A 160 -7.67 -14.00 17.05
CA SER A 160 -8.09 -15.32 16.58
C SER A 160 -7.39 -16.45 17.34
N ASP A 161 -6.10 -16.33 17.62
CA ASP A 161 -5.35 -17.29 18.44
C ASP A 161 -5.91 -17.38 19.87
N LYS A 162 -6.22 -16.24 20.48
CA LYS A 162 -6.88 -16.20 21.81
C LYS A 162 -8.26 -16.84 21.81
N LYS A 163 -9.02 -16.75 20.72
CA LYS A 163 -10.33 -17.38 20.56
C LYS A 163 -10.20 -18.90 20.22
N ALA A 164 -9.19 -19.29 19.47
CA ALA A 164 -8.94 -20.68 19.10
C ALA A 164 -8.59 -21.56 20.32
N VAL A 165 -8.01 -20.99 21.36
CA VAL A 165 -7.82 -21.65 22.67
C VAL A 165 -9.17 -21.95 23.34
N ASN A 166 -10.23 -21.20 23.02
CA ASN A 166 -11.55 -21.34 23.65
C ASN A 166 -12.65 -21.94 22.74
N GLN A 167 -12.49 -21.91 21.41
CA GLN A 167 -13.49 -22.48 20.48
C GLN A 167 -12.81 -22.84 19.13
N ARG A 168 -13.08 -24.07 18.65
CA ARG A 168 -12.74 -24.53 17.29
C ARG A 168 -13.48 -23.70 16.23
N SER A 169 -13.03 -22.48 15.92
CA SER A 169 -13.65 -21.70 14.87
C SER A 169 -12.67 -20.75 14.17
N THR A 170 -12.83 -20.60 12.89
CA THR A 170 -12.27 -19.64 11.92
C THR A 170 -10.85 -19.97 11.42
N ILE A 171 -9.87 -20.29 12.26
CA ILE A 171 -8.54 -20.78 11.78
C ILE A 171 -8.69 -22.14 11.06
N SER A 172 -9.71 -22.92 11.37
CA SER A 172 -9.98 -24.16 10.62
C SER A 172 -10.51 -23.94 9.19
N ARG A 173 -10.88 -22.71 8.81
CA ARG A 173 -11.15 -22.33 7.41
C ARG A 173 -9.90 -21.86 6.67
N ILE A 174 -8.92 -21.31 7.38
CA ILE A 174 -7.57 -21.03 6.87
C ILE A 174 -6.80 -22.36 6.72
N GLY A 175 -7.35 -23.52 7.11
CA GLY A 175 -6.80 -24.84 6.88
C GLY A 175 -5.26 -24.85 6.95
N SER A 176 -4.53 -25.84 6.60
CA SER A 176 -3.06 -25.89 6.52
C SER A 176 -2.40 -24.83 5.58
N THR A 177 -3.11 -23.78 5.19
CA THR A 177 -2.61 -22.66 4.37
C THR A 177 -1.68 -21.77 5.19
N ALA A 178 -0.58 -21.34 4.57
CA ALA A 178 0.40 -20.48 5.21
C ALA A 178 -0.24 -19.12 5.59
N ILE A 179 0.06 -18.63 6.79
CA ILE A 179 -0.33 -17.28 7.23
C ILE A 179 0.37 -16.26 6.34
N PRO A 180 -0.35 -15.24 5.80
CA PRO A 180 0.28 -14.21 4.98
C PRO A 180 1.35 -13.47 5.78
N ARG A 181 2.55 -13.33 5.21
CA ARG A 181 3.66 -12.63 5.84
C ARG A 181 4.09 -11.43 5.00
N VAL A 182 3.91 -10.24 5.56
CA VAL A 182 4.44 -9.00 4.99
C VAL A 182 5.92 -8.90 5.33
N VAL A 183 6.77 -8.85 4.32
CA VAL A 183 8.24 -8.83 4.47
C VAL A 183 8.88 -7.49 4.13
N SER A 184 8.14 -6.60 3.44
CA SER A 184 8.61 -5.24 3.12
C SER A 184 7.44 -4.30 2.88
N ILE A 185 7.68 -3.00 3.08
CA ILE A 185 6.74 -1.92 2.77
C ILE A 185 7.43 -0.89 1.88
N VAL A 186 6.73 -0.41 0.84
CA VAL A 186 7.10 0.75 0.04
C VAL A 186 5.96 1.77 0.09
N SER A 187 6.20 2.91 0.72
CA SER A 187 5.17 3.92 0.94
C SER A 187 5.55 5.25 0.31
N TRP A 188 4.69 5.76 -0.57
CA TRP A 188 4.89 6.98 -1.34
C TRP A 188 4.05 8.11 -0.73
N TYR A 189 4.70 9.15 -0.23
CA TYR A 189 4.10 10.36 0.35
C TYR A 189 2.83 10.10 1.19
N PRO A 190 2.92 9.22 2.23
CA PRO A 190 1.75 8.79 2.98
C PRO A 190 1.17 9.87 3.88
N ILE A 191 -0.15 9.84 4.08
CA ILE A 191 -0.78 10.52 5.20
C ILE A 191 -0.72 9.61 6.44
N LEU A 192 -0.19 10.09 7.56
CA LEU A 192 0.16 9.24 8.71
C LEU A 192 -0.45 9.69 10.05
N ASP A 193 -0.95 10.93 10.14
CA ASP A 193 -1.39 11.51 11.41
C ASP A 193 -2.60 12.43 11.26
N TYR A 194 -3.79 11.92 11.39
CA TYR A 194 -5.04 12.71 11.31
C TYR A 194 -5.29 13.62 12.52
N THR A 195 -4.46 13.54 13.57
CA THR A 195 -4.58 14.43 14.74
C THR A 195 -4.04 15.83 14.42
N ILE A 196 -3.19 15.97 13.40
CA ILE A 196 -2.66 17.25 12.91
C ILE A 196 -3.62 17.81 11.86
N SER A 197 -4.11 19.04 12.05
CA SER A 197 -5.02 19.68 11.09
C SER A 197 -4.34 19.94 9.74
N ARG A 198 -5.12 19.92 8.66
CA ARG A 198 -4.65 20.20 7.31
C ARG A 198 -4.07 21.62 7.18
N ASP A 199 -4.66 22.58 7.89
CA ASP A 199 -4.20 23.97 7.87
C ASP A 199 -2.82 24.12 8.53
N LEU A 200 -2.61 23.44 9.66
CA LEU A 200 -1.29 23.45 10.32
C LEU A 200 -0.22 22.80 9.44
N ARG A 201 -0.52 21.63 8.82
CA ARG A 201 0.41 20.99 7.87
C ARG A 201 0.73 21.89 6.69
N ARG A 202 -0.26 22.57 6.12
CA ARG A 202 -0.09 23.48 4.99
C ARG A 202 0.78 24.67 5.39
N THR A 203 0.54 25.25 6.57
CA THR A 203 1.35 26.38 7.09
C THR A 203 2.80 25.97 7.30
N ASN A 204 3.04 24.74 7.75
CA ASN A 204 4.39 24.23 8.01
C ASN A 204 5.09 23.70 6.74
N SER A 205 4.36 23.54 5.63
CA SER A 205 4.98 23.12 4.37
C SER A 205 5.98 24.15 3.86
N ARG A 206 7.08 23.70 3.26
CA ARG A 206 8.08 24.58 2.62
C ARG A 206 7.51 25.39 1.46
N ARG A 207 6.47 24.91 0.82
CA ARG A 207 5.81 25.56 -0.32
C ARG A 207 4.28 25.41 -0.18
N PRO A 208 3.64 26.20 0.73
CA PRO A 208 2.19 26.10 0.99
C PRO A 208 1.33 26.20 -0.27
N GLU A 209 1.75 27.00 -1.25
CA GLU A 209 1.05 27.18 -2.54
C GLU A 209 1.17 26.00 -3.50
N LYS A 210 2.04 25.01 -3.21
CA LYS A 210 2.21 23.77 -3.98
C LYS A 210 1.49 22.58 -3.35
N THR A 211 0.91 22.74 -2.18
CA THR A 211 0.17 21.69 -1.49
C THR A 211 -1.18 21.43 -2.15
N LEU A 212 -1.77 20.27 -1.90
CA LEU A 212 -3.10 19.95 -2.40
C LEU A 212 -4.13 21.02 -1.97
N PRO A 213 -5.07 21.41 -2.85
CA PRO A 213 -6.08 22.42 -2.55
C PRO A 213 -6.94 22.05 -1.32
N SER A 214 -7.28 23.04 -0.49
CA SER A 214 -8.03 22.84 0.76
C SER A 214 -9.38 22.17 0.53
N PHE A 215 -10.10 22.55 -0.52
CA PHE A 215 -11.40 21.95 -0.83
C PHE A 215 -11.29 20.43 -1.06
N LEU A 216 -10.20 19.99 -1.70
CA LEU A 216 -9.98 18.58 -2.00
C LEU A 216 -9.59 17.79 -0.73
N THR A 217 -8.68 18.34 0.09
CA THR A 217 -8.28 17.70 1.34
C THR A 217 -9.42 17.64 2.36
N ASN A 218 -10.27 18.67 2.40
CA ASN A 218 -11.47 18.67 3.24
C ASN A 218 -12.51 17.64 2.78
N LEU A 219 -12.70 17.51 1.44
CA LEU A 219 -13.56 16.47 0.89
C LEU A 219 -13.08 15.07 1.31
N PHE A 220 -11.78 14.80 1.21
CA PHE A 220 -11.19 13.53 1.61
C PHE A 220 -11.43 13.24 3.09
N ASP A 221 -11.10 14.20 3.96
CA ASP A 221 -11.21 13.99 5.40
C ASP A 221 -12.67 13.81 5.86
N GLN A 222 -13.61 14.59 5.31
CA GLN A 222 -15.03 14.48 5.62
C GLN A 222 -15.67 13.19 5.09
N SER A 223 -15.21 12.71 3.95
CA SER A 223 -15.70 11.46 3.36
C SER A 223 -15.17 10.25 4.10
N TYR A 224 -13.86 10.22 4.38
CA TYR A 224 -13.19 9.06 4.98
C TYR A 224 -13.49 8.92 6.49
N LEU A 225 -13.50 10.05 7.21
CA LEU A 225 -13.73 10.12 8.65
C LEU A 225 -14.92 11.02 8.96
N PRO A 226 -16.16 10.53 8.80
CA PRO A 226 -17.36 11.33 9.07
C PRO A 226 -17.49 11.72 10.54
N SER A 227 -16.91 10.95 11.46
CA SER A 227 -16.65 11.33 12.86
C SER A 227 -15.15 11.49 13.10
N ARG A 228 -14.78 12.43 13.96
CA ARG A 228 -13.38 12.62 14.37
C ARG A 228 -12.98 11.72 15.56
N ASP A 229 -13.83 10.86 16.03
CA ASP A 229 -13.55 9.99 17.18
C ASP A 229 -12.42 9.00 16.88
N GLU A 230 -12.28 8.62 15.60
CA GLU A 230 -11.29 7.64 15.15
C GLU A 230 -9.92 8.21 14.79
N ILE A 231 -9.71 9.53 14.85
CA ILE A 231 -8.42 10.14 14.44
C ILE A 231 -7.20 9.64 15.23
N HIS A 232 -7.43 9.15 16.46
CA HIS A 232 -6.38 8.57 17.31
C HIS A 232 -6.19 7.06 17.10
N SER A 233 -7.05 6.42 16.31
CA SER A 233 -6.92 5.01 15.99
C SER A 233 -5.59 4.75 15.27
N PRO A 234 -4.81 3.72 15.66
CA PRO A 234 -3.58 3.34 14.95
C PRO A 234 -3.83 2.91 13.51
N PHE A 235 -5.07 2.56 13.17
CA PHE A 235 -5.49 2.16 11.83
C PHE A 235 -5.95 3.34 10.96
N VAL A 236 -5.97 4.55 11.54
CA VAL A 236 -6.20 5.84 10.86
C VAL A 236 -4.91 6.65 10.84
N SER A 237 -4.30 6.78 12.01
CA SER A 237 -3.07 7.56 12.26
C SER A 237 -1.92 6.64 12.68
N PRO A 238 -1.30 5.90 11.75
CA PRO A 238 -0.23 4.95 12.07
C PRO A 238 0.97 5.61 12.76
N ALA A 239 1.21 6.91 12.54
CA ALA A 239 2.24 7.65 13.26
C ALA A 239 1.99 7.74 14.79
N ASN A 240 0.77 7.50 15.25
CA ASN A 240 0.41 7.50 16.68
C ASN A 240 0.19 6.08 17.24
N ALA A 241 0.48 5.04 16.45
CA ALA A 241 0.36 3.66 16.91
C ALA A 241 1.31 3.38 18.08
N PRO A 242 0.93 2.52 19.05
CA PRO A 242 1.83 2.11 20.13
C PRO A 242 3.08 1.41 19.58
N ASP A 243 4.23 1.61 20.23
CA ASP A 243 5.53 1.06 19.77
C ASP A 243 5.49 -0.46 19.62
N HIS A 244 4.86 -1.18 20.57
CA HIS A 244 4.76 -2.64 20.48
C HIS A 244 4.01 -3.09 19.21
N LEU A 245 3.00 -2.33 18.74
CA LEU A 245 2.27 -2.65 17.53
C LEU A 245 3.14 -2.39 16.29
N LEU A 246 3.88 -1.28 16.25
CA LEU A 246 4.82 -0.98 15.18
C LEU A 246 5.94 -2.04 15.09
N VAL A 247 6.48 -2.44 16.24
CA VAL A 247 7.57 -3.43 16.30
C VAL A 247 7.10 -4.81 15.83
N ASN A 248 5.94 -5.27 16.29
CA ASN A 248 5.50 -6.64 16.04
C ASN A 248 4.78 -6.82 14.70
N ALA A 249 4.03 -5.82 14.25
CA ALA A 249 3.19 -5.93 13.06
C ALA A 249 3.88 -5.48 11.76
N LEU A 250 4.81 -4.52 11.82
CA LEU A 250 5.47 -4.04 10.61
C LEU A 250 6.71 -4.88 10.26
N PRO A 251 7.02 -5.04 8.96
CA PRO A 251 8.24 -5.74 8.54
C PRO A 251 9.49 -4.95 8.92
N HIS A 252 10.64 -5.61 8.80
CA HIS A 252 11.93 -4.98 9.07
C HIS A 252 12.32 -3.99 7.97
N ASP A 253 12.06 -4.32 6.70
CA ASP A 253 12.46 -3.55 5.53
C ASP A 253 11.35 -2.60 5.07
N ILE A 254 11.59 -1.30 5.16
CA ILE A 254 10.62 -0.25 4.85
C ILE A 254 11.29 0.83 3.99
N ALA A 255 10.68 1.16 2.85
CA ALA A 255 11.02 2.35 2.08
C ALA A 255 9.92 3.40 2.21
N MET A 256 10.32 4.63 2.47
CA MET A 256 9.43 5.79 2.51
C MET A 256 9.94 6.88 1.58
N TYR A 257 9.07 7.39 0.72
CA TYR A 257 9.36 8.48 -0.20
C TYR A 257 8.51 9.69 0.18
N VAL A 258 9.13 10.78 0.57
CA VAL A 258 8.46 11.99 1.05
C VAL A 258 8.79 13.19 0.15
N CYS A 259 7.78 13.93 -0.31
CA CYS A 259 7.95 15.02 -1.24
C CYS A 259 8.23 16.32 -0.48
N GLU A 260 9.31 17.02 -0.81
CA GLU A 260 9.79 18.22 -0.09
C GLU A 260 8.73 19.33 0.00
N TRP A 261 7.92 19.51 -1.05
CA TRP A 261 6.89 20.56 -1.11
C TRP A 261 5.51 20.09 -0.66
N ASP A 262 5.41 18.86 -0.14
CA ASP A 262 4.16 18.32 0.37
C ASP A 262 3.89 18.76 1.80
N MET A 263 2.64 18.97 2.14
CA MET A 263 2.21 19.20 3.52
C MET A 263 2.39 17.98 4.44
N LEU A 264 2.60 16.78 3.86
CA LEU A 264 2.81 15.52 4.57
C LEU A 264 4.30 15.21 4.83
N TYR A 265 5.21 16.07 4.36
CA TYR A 265 6.66 15.87 4.46
C TYR A 265 7.15 15.64 5.90
N GLU A 266 6.74 16.52 6.80
CA GLU A 266 7.19 16.51 8.20
C GLU A 266 6.72 15.28 8.97
N GLU A 267 5.46 14.89 8.79
CA GLU A 267 4.94 13.69 9.46
C GLU A 267 5.57 12.42 8.91
N GLY A 268 5.83 12.35 7.60
CA GLY A 268 6.52 11.24 6.95
C GLY A 268 7.94 11.06 7.48
N THR A 269 8.73 12.16 7.51
CA THR A 269 10.10 12.13 8.02
C THR A 269 10.14 11.76 9.51
N ARG A 270 9.27 12.34 10.32
CA ARG A 270 9.18 12.03 11.76
C ARG A 270 8.83 10.56 12.01
N PHE A 271 7.90 10.01 11.23
CA PHE A 271 7.51 8.62 11.36
C PHE A 271 8.62 7.66 10.94
N ALA A 272 9.34 7.96 9.85
CA ALA A 272 10.51 7.21 9.42
C ALA A 272 11.58 7.15 10.55
N ASN A 273 11.95 8.28 11.11
CA ASN A 273 12.92 8.36 12.23
C ASN A 273 12.44 7.56 13.46
N ARG A 274 11.13 7.59 13.75
CA ARG A 274 10.56 6.78 14.84
C ARG A 274 10.70 5.29 14.57
N LEU A 275 10.40 4.82 13.36
CA LEU A 275 10.53 3.42 12.98
C LEU A 275 12.00 2.95 13.05
N GLU A 276 12.95 3.78 12.63
CA GLU A 276 14.40 3.51 12.79
C GLU A 276 14.76 3.37 14.26
N GLY A 277 14.29 4.28 15.12
CA GLY A 277 14.47 4.22 16.56
C GLY A 277 13.89 2.96 17.21
N LEU A 278 12.89 2.34 16.58
CA LEU A 278 12.28 1.06 16.98
C LEU A 278 12.98 -0.17 16.35
N GLY A 279 14.13 0.01 15.69
CA GLY A 279 14.93 -1.06 15.12
C GLY A 279 14.48 -1.55 13.74
N LYS A 280 13.62 -0.80 13.03
CA LYS A 280 13.31 -1.09 11.63
C LYS A 280 14.40 -0.54 10.72
N ARG A 281 14.65 -1.19 9.59
CA ARG A 281 15.52 -0.70 8.53
C ARG A 281 14.68 0.16 7.59
N VAL A 282 14.82 1.48 7.69
CA VAL A 282 14.00 2.43 6.94
C VAL A 282 14.85 3.19 5.94
N ASP A 283 14.55 3.04 4.66
CA ASP A 283 15.13 3.84 3.59
C ASP A 283 14.17 5.02 3.31
N CYS A 284 14.39 6.14 4.01
CA CYS A 284 13.57 7.36 3.84
C CYS A 284 14.22 8.30 2.84
N THR A 285 13.60 8.48 1.67
CA THR A 285 14.08 9.37 0.61
C THR A 285 13.25 10.63 0.53
N SER A 286 13.89 11.79 0.75
CA SER A 286 13.33 13.12 0.45
C SER A 286 13.41 13.40 -1.04
N ILE A 287 12.27 13.67 -1.68
CA ILE A 287 12.18 13.98 -3.10
C ILE A 287 12.18 15.52 -3.26
N GLU A 288 13.36 16.06 -3.53
CA GLU A 288 13.60 17.50 -3.60
C GLU A 288 12.79 18.15 -4.73
N GLY A 289 12.24 19.34 -4.45
CA GLY A 289 11.53 20.17 -5.43
C GLY A 289 10.21 19.55 -5.95
N LYS A 290 9.67 18.52 -5.31
CA LYS A 290 8.46 17.85 -5.78
C LYS A 290 7.27 18.06 -4.82
N PRO A 291 6.07 18.30 -5.39
CA PRO A 291 4.82 18.35 -4.65
C PRO A 291 4.26 16.94 -4.44
N HIS A 292 3.17 16.84 -3.68
CA HIS A 292 2.38 15.62 -3.54
C HIS A 292 1.98 15.02 -4.88
N ALA A 293 2.05 13.70 -5.01
CA ALA A 293 1.69 12.96 -6.21
C ALA A 293 2.46 13.41 -7.49
N PHE A 294 3.73 13.78 -7.34
CA PHE A 294 4.59 14.28 -8.43
C PHE A 294 4.71 13.28 -9.59
N ASP A 295 4.68 11.99 -9.30
CA ASP A 295 4.77 10.89 -10.26
C ASP A 295 3.45 10.64 -11.02
N LYS A 296 2.34 11.22 -10.54
CA LYS A 296 1.02 11.18 -11.17
C LYS A 296 0.75 12.38 -12.08
N SER A 297 1.79 13.15 -12.43
CA SER A 297 1.62 14.32 -13.29
C SER A 297 1.09 13.90 -14.67
N PRO A 298 0.00 14.49 -15.15
CA PRO A 298 -0.65 14.12 -16.40
C PRO A 298 0.07 14.73 -17.63
N ASN A 299 1.40 14.67 -17.70
CA ASN A 299 2.12 15.10 -18.89
C ASN A 299 2.25 13.92 -19.88
N PRO A 300 1.43 13.88 -20.93
CA PRO A 300 1.45 12.78 -21.90
C PRO A 300 2.72 12.79 -22.80
N PHE A 301 3.50 13.89 -22.79
CA PHE A 301 4.64 14.07 -23.67
C PHE A 301 5.99 13.85 -23.02
N SER A 302 6.04 13.77 -21.69
CA SER A 302 7.30 13.61 -20.96
C SER A 302 7.10 12.75 -19.72
N VAL A 303 7.85 11.65 -19.66
CA VAL A 303 8.02 10.88 -18.42
C VAL A 303 9.21 11.49 -17.67
N ASP A 304 9.01 11.84 -16.39
CA ASP A 304 10.11 12.30 -15.55
C ASP A 304 11.06 11.09 -15.27
N PRO A 305 12.33 11.14 -15.72
CA PRO A 305 13.28 10.04 -15.49
C PRO A 305 13.54 9.78 -14.00
N GLN A 306 13.34 10.78 -13.14
CA GLN A 306 13.48 10.64 -11.70
C GLN A 306 12.46 9.65 -11.13
N VAL A 307 11.25 9.57 -11.71
CA VAL A 307 10.22 8.60 -11.28
C VAL A 307 10.71 7.18 -11.49
N ASP A 308 11.23 6.85 -12.66
CA ASP A 308 11.74 5.51 -12.97
C ASP A 308 12.93 5.14 -12.07
N MET A 309 13.82 6.10 -11.78
CA MET A 309 14.95 5.90 -10.87
C MET A 309 14.46 5.58 -9.45
N LEU A 310 13.51 6.34 -8.93
CA LEU A 310 12.94 6.12 -7.59
C LEU A 310 12.18 4.80 -7.51
N TYR A 311 11.43 4.44 -8.55
CA TYR A 311 10.72 3.17 -8.61
C TYR A 311 11.69 1.97 -8.62
N ARG A 312 12.82 2.06 -9.34
CA ARG A 312 13.89 1.04 -9.31
C ARG A 312 14.52 0.92 -7.92
N ALA A 313 14.80 2.05 -7.28
CA ALA A 313 15.32 2.05 -5.90
C ALA A 313 14.34 1.36 -4.93
N ALA A 314 13.04 1.59 -5.08
CA ALA A 314 12.03 0.92 -4.28
C ALA A 314 11.99 -0.61 -4.54
N CYS A 315 12.24 -1.05 -5.77
CA CYS A 315 12.35 -2.48 -6.08
C CYS A 315 13.52 -3.16 -5.36
N VAL A 316 14.62 -2.44 -5.07
CA VAL A 316 15.73 -2.99 -4.28
C VAL A 316 15.28 -3.37 -2.88
N ILE A 317 14.44 -2.54 -2.25
CA ILE A 317 13.93 -2.80 -0.90
C ILE A 317 12.96 -4.00 -0.90
N LEU A 318 12.07 -4.07 -1.89
CA LEU A 318 11.18 -5.23 -2.06
C LEU A 318 11.99 -6.52 -2.26
N ARG A 319 13.01 -6.49 -3.12
CA ARG A 319 13.89 -7.64 -3.37
C ARG A 319 14.58 -8.10 -2.08
N ARG A 320 15.10 -7.17 -1.28
CA ARG A 320 15.72 -7.45 0.02
C ARG A 320 14.75 -8.18 0.96
N GLY A 321 13.50 -7.71 1.05
CA GLY A 321 12.46 -8.36 1.84
C GLY A 321 12.11 -9.77 1.34
N PHE A 322 12.06 -9.99 0.03
CA PHE A 322 11.72 -11.29 -0.55
C PHE A 322 12.78 -12.36 -0.38
N HIS A 323 14.05 -11.99 -0.36
CA HIS A 323 15.17 -12.94 -0.31
C HIS A 323 15.81 -13.08 1.06
N GLY A 324 15.46 -12.22 2.02
CA GLY A 324 16.21 -12.10 3.27
C GLY A 324 17.59 -11.45 3.03
N GLU A 325 18.39 -11.28 4.08
CA GLU A 325 19.74 -10.74 3.91
C GLU A 325 20.65 -11.75 3.20
N GLY A 326 20.89 -11.52 1.90
CA GLY A 326 22.15 -11.93 1.27
C GLY A 326 23.22 -10.87 1.59
N PRO A 327 24.53 -11.23 1.59
CA PRO A 327 25.59 -10.25 1.81
C PRO A 327 25.47 -9.12 0.80
N SER A 328 25.68 -7.89 1.28
CA SER A 328 25.74 -6.69 0.49
C SER A 328 26.75 -6.85 -0.65
N GLU A 329 26.30 -7.15 -1.85
CA GLU A 329 27.09 -6.79 -3.02
C GLU A 329 27.07 -5.27 -3.10
N SER A 330 28.17 -4.67 -2.66
CA SER A 330 28.45 -3.27 -2.85
C SER A 330 28.35 -2.99 -4.35
N LEU A 331 27.32 -2.24 -4.74
CA LEU A 331 27.26 -1.61 -6.04
C LEU A 331 28.43 -0.61 -6.12
N ILE A 332 29.54 -1.02 -6.76
CA ILE A 332 30.56 -0.14 -7.31
C ILE A 332 30.08 0.39 -8.67
#